data_9b289cb43b84734dc9953b5d9862d1c0
#
_entry.id   9b289cb43b84734dc9953b5d9862d1c0
#
_cell.length_a   1.000
_cell.length_b   1.000
_cell.length_c   1.000
_cell.angle_alpha   90.00
_cell.angle_beta   90.00
_cell.angle_gamma   90.00
#
_symmetry.space_group_name_H-M   'P 1'
#
loop_
_entity.id
_entity.type
_entity.pdbx_description
1 polymer ?
#
loop_
_entity_poly.entity_id
_entity_poly.type
_entity_poly.pdbx_seq_one_letter_code
_entity_poly.pdbx_strand_id
1 'polypeptide(L)'
;MKRAALTLGLALLAPPAAAQWLGEPSWNNPTAGSGFTIYGDYSRPNTDAGGGNAIGGRIMLGAGTFTLTGGVSSWKADLVSPRITTFGGTAAFRLIGGSLIPVAVNLQLGGGHSLEITSSTVAPPVQTMLLGAVGLSVPLPTPVVSVEPYVSPGIRYHHYNNVAAGAPDHETNFGWVIGANLGFGPIGIHLAYDSEKFADGTRHGVFGVGANLGLRP
;
A
#
# COMPACT_ATOMS: atom_id res chain seq x y z
N MET A 1 8.49 -28.00 25.31
CA MET A 1 9.39 -26.89 24.95
C MET A 1 9.79 -26.87 23.46
N LYS A 2 10.09 -28.00 22.79
CA LYS A 2 10.49 -28.03 21.36
C LYS A 2 9.39 -27.54 20.38
N ARG A 3 8.10 -27.76 20.68
CA ARG A 3 6.96 -27.32 19.82
C ARG A 3 6.74 -25.80 19.88
N ALA A 4 6.93 -25.16 21.03
CA ALA A 4 6.82 -23.72 21.17
C ALA A 4 7.94 -22.97 20.45
N ALA A 5 9.16 -23.52 20.43
CA ALA A 5 10.27 -22.95 19.69
C ALA A 5 10.07 -23.06 18.15
N LEU A 6 9.43 -24.16 17.70
CA LEU A 6 9.13 -24.34 16.27
C LEU A 6 8.04 -23.37 15.81
N THR A 7 7.01 -23.17 16.64
CA THR A 7 5.90 -22.23 16.34
C THR A 7 6.39 -20.78 16.37
N LEU A 8 7.28 -20.43 17.28
CA LEU A 8 7.91 -19.11 17.31
C LEU A 8 8.83 -18.88 16.11
N GLY A 9 9.57 -19.91 15.70
CA GLY A 9 10.42 -19.86 14.49
C GLY A 9 9.62 -19.68 13.20
N LEU A 10 8.45 -20.34 13.08
CA LEU A 10 7.55 -20.18 11.94
C LEU A 10 6.83 -18.82 11.93
N ALA A 11 6.48 -18.28 13.10
CA ALA A 11 5.88 -16.95 13.19
C ALA A 11 6.87 -15.82 12.82
N LEU A 12 8.17 -16.05 12.98
CA LEU A 12 9.23 -15.12 12.56
C LEU A 12 9.52 -15.20 11.05
N LEU A 13 9.03 -16.21 10.36
CA LEU A 13 9.15 -16.39 8.91
C LEU A 13 7.91 -15.87 8.16
N ALA A 14 6.87 -15.39 8.86
CA ALA A 14 5.74 -14.76 8.20
C ALA A 14 6.23 -13.49 7.47
N PRO A 15 6.09 -13.41 6.13
CA PRO A 15 6.48 -12.23 5.40
C PRO A 15 5.67 -11.04 5.92
N PRO A 16 6.28 -9.88 6.11
CA PRO A 16 5.57 -8.68 6.52
C PRO A 16 4.51 -8.31 5.49
N ALA A 17 3.44 -7.66 5.94
CA ALA A 17 2.34 -7.20 5.11
C ALA A 17 2.82 -6.45 3.88
N ALA A 18 2.41 -6.92 2.76
CA ALA A 18 2.93 -6.50 1.49
C ALA A 18 1.99 -5.53 0.81
N ALA A 19 2.19 -4.30 1.12
CA ALA A 19 1.74 -3.18 0.31
C ALA A 19 2.97 -2.55 -0.36
N GLN A 20 2.76 -1.71 -1.32
CA GLN A 20 3.75 -0.88 -1.98
C GLN A 20 4.71 -0.16 -1.01
N TRP A 21 4.18 0.19 0.16
CA TRP A 21 4.90 0.62 1.35
C TRP A 21 4.52 -0.33 2.49
N LEU A 22 5.49 -1.01 3.08
CA LEU A 22 5.24 -1.96 4.15
C LEU A 22 4.43 -1.32 5.28
N GLY A 23 3.41 -2.05 5.72
CA GLY A 23 2.50 -1.62 6.76
C GLY A 23 1.42 -0.63 6.30
N GLU A 24 1.40 -0.22 5.03
CA GLU A 24 0.38 0.66 4.47
C GLU A 24 -0.44 -0.02 3.37
N PRO A 25 -1.69 0.38 3.12
CA PRO A 25 -2.45 -0.14 1.98
C PRO A 25 -1.88 0.35 0.64
N SER A 26 -2.18 -0.36 -0.43
CA SER A 26 -1.90 0.09 -1.79
C SER A 26 -2.91 1.16 -2.20
N TRP A 27 -2.52 2.40 -1.98
CA TRP A 27 -3.35 3.56 -2.29
C TRP A 27 -3.62 3.69 -3.79
N ASN A 28 -4.84 3.99 -4.18
CA ASN A 28 -5.20 4.28 -5.56
C ASN A 28 -6.12 5.50 -5.66
N ASN A 29 -6.03 6.18 -6.80
CA ASN A 29 -6.92 7.26 -7.19
C ASN A 29 -7.28 7.07 -8.68
N PRO A 30 -8.35 6.29 -9.00
CA PRO A 30 -8.69 5.97 -10.38
C PRO A 30 -9.07 7.18 -11.24
N THR A 31 -9.63 8.23 -10.64
CA THR A 31 -9.95 9.48 -11.35
C THR A 31 -8.69 10.21 -11.80
N ALA A 32 -7.54 9.88 -11.22
CA ALA A 32 -6.30 10.61 -11.40
C ALA A 32 -6.39 12.06 -10.88
N GLY A 33 -5.37 12.84 -11.10
CA GLY A 33 -5.34 14.24 -10.70
C GLY A 33 -4.44 15.06 -11.60
N SER A 34 -4.54 16.38 -11.51
CA SER A 34 -3.59 17.31 -12.14
C SER A 34 -2.91 18.14 -11.07
N GLY A 35 -1.62 18.43 -11.29
CA GLY A 35 -0.82 19.22 -10.39
C GLY A 35 -0.03 18.39 -9.39
N PHE A 36 0.26 19.00 -8.24
CA PHE A 36 1.09 18.44 -7.19
C PHE A 36 0.25 18.19 -5.94
N THR A 37 0.39 17.02 -5.33
CA THR A 37 -0.33 16.70 -4.08
C THR A 37 0.62 16.05 -3.09
N ILE A 38 0.56 16.49 -1.84
CA ILE A 38 1.29 15.90 -0.70
C ILE A 38 0.31 15.11 0.15
N TYR A 39 0.70 13.94 0.58
CA TYR A 39 -0.07 13.03 1.43
C TYR A 39 0.65 12.74 2.73
N GLY A 40 -0.11 12.61 3.81
CA GLY A 40 0.33 12.04 5.08
C GLY A 40 -0.60 10.89 5.45
N ASP A 41 -0.04 9.73 5.76
CA ASP A 41 -0.73 8.47 5.91
C ASP A 41 -0.50 7.87 7.30
N TYR A 42 -1.52 7.20 7.84
CA TYR A 42 -1.45 6.35 9.03
C TYR A 42 -2.19 5.05 8.76
N SER A 43 -1.61 3.93 9.18
CA SER A 43 -2.22 2.63 8.94
C SER A 43 -1.95 1.61 10.04
N ARG A 44 -2.79 0.58 10.06
CA ARG A 44 -2.73 -0.53 10.99
C ARG A 44 -2.89 -1.85 10.27
N PRO A 45 -1.82 -2.60 10.10
CA PRO A 45 -1.86 -4.00 9.67
C PRO A 45 -2.58 -4.87 10.71
N ASN A 46 -3.24 -5.94 10.23
CA ASN A 46 -3.76 -6.97 11.13
C ASN A 46 -2.63 -7.85 11.68
N THR A 47 -2.94 -8.75 12.60
CA THR A 47 -1.96 -9.63 13.25
C THR A 47 -1.22 -10.52 12.25
N ASP A 48 -1.93 -11.08 11.26
CA ASP A 48 -1.34 -11.92 10.21
C ASP A 48 -0.34 -11.13 9.36
N ALA A 49 -0.59 -9.84 9.17
CA ALA A 49 0.30 -8.91 8.48
C ALA A 49 1.41 -8.35 9.38
N GLY A 50 1.60 -8.89 10.59
CA GLY A 50 2.64 -8.46 11.53
C GLY A 50 2.20 -7.38 12.53
N GLY A 51 0.95 -6.92 12.48
CA GLY A 51 0.36 -5.97 13.45
C GLY A 51 1.03 -4.60 13.49
N GLY A 52 0.83 -3.91 14.61
CA GLY A 52 1.46 -2.63 14.89
C GLY A 52 0.84 -1.44 14.15
N ASN A 53 1.69 -0.48 13.76
CA ASN A 53 1.27 0.71 13.04
C ASN A 53 2.34 1.21 12.06
N ALA A 54 1.89 1.83 10.97
CA ALA A 54 2.77 2.54 10.05
C ALA A 54 2.34 4.00 9.89
N ILE A 55 3.32 4.84 9.58
CA ILE A 55 3.15 6.23 9.18
C ILE A 55 3.87 6.44 7.85
N GLY A 56 3.28 7.19 6.95
CA GLY A 56 3.86 7.45 5.64
C GLY A 56 3.69 8.87 5.16
N GLY A 57 4.45 9.18 4.13
CA GLY A 57 4.31 10.42 3.38
C GLY A 57 4.55 10.17 1.90
N ARG A 58 3.70 10.74 1.05
CA ARG A 58 3.78 10.57 -0.40
C ARG A 58 3.63 11.90 -1.12
N ILE A 59 4.24 11.97 -2.29
CA ILE A 59 4.08 13.08 -3.23
C ILE A 59 3.53 12.49 -4.52
N MET A 60 2.49 13.13 -5.07
CA MET A 60 1.91 12.78 -6.36
C MET A 60 2.05 13.94 -7.34
N LEU A 61 2.46 13.60 -8.56
CA LEU A 61 2.46 14.48 -9.72
C LEU A 61 1.43 13.96 -10.72
N GLY A 62 0.47 14.78 -11.09
CA GLY A 62 -0.58 14.43 -12.05
C GLY A 62 -0.54 15.30 -13.30
N ALA A 63 -0.66 14.66 -14.46
CA ALA A 63 -0.75 15.31 -15.76
C ALA A 63 -1.84 14.65 -16.62
N GLY A 64 -3.04 15.20 -16.54
CA GLY A 64 -4.19 14.70 -17.30
C GLY A 64 -4.61 13.29 -16.90
N THR A 65 -4.26 12.31 -17.72
CA THR A 65 -4.59 10.89 -17.47
C THR A 65 -3.50 10.12 -16.73
N PHE A 66 -2.33 10.71 -16.57
CA PHE A 66 -1.17 10.08 -15.96
C PHE A 66 -0.90 10.64 -14.56
N THR A 67 -0.59 9.78 -13.61
CA THR A 67 -0.09 10.16 -12.28
C THR A 67 1.15 9.37 -11.91
N LEU A 68 2.08 10.05 -11.27
CA LEU A 68 3.28 9.47 -10.69
C LEU A 68 3.27 9.79 -9.20
N THR A 69 3.45 8.77 -8.36
CA THR A 69 3.51 8.92 -6.90
C THR A 69 4.80 8.31 -6.39
N GLY A 70 5.47 9.00 -5.49
CA GLY A 70 6.63 8.49 -4.77
C GLY A 70 6.49 8.79 -3.28
N GLY A 71 7.04 7.94 -2.41
CA GLY A 71 6.90 8.13 -0.98
C GLY A 71 7.74 7.19 -0.13
N VAL A 72 7.57 7.36 1.17
CA VAL A 72 8.25 6.60 2.21
C VAL A 72 7.25 6.23 3.29
N SER A 73 7.39 5.03 3.87
CA SER A 73 6.68 4.61 5.07
C SER A 73 7.65 4.16 6.15
N SER A 74 7.17 4.19 7.38
CA SER A 74 7.89 3.71 8.56
C SER A 74 6.93 2.86 9.40
N TRP A 75 7.11 1.55 9.35
CA TRP A 75 6.26 0.57 10.01
C TRP A 75 6.90 0.04 11.29
N LYS A 76 6.15 0.05 12.38
CA LYS A 76 6.48 -0.61 13.63
C LYS A 76 5.62 -1.86 13.77
N ALA A 77 6.14 -3.00 13.37
CA ALA A 77 5.50 -4.29 13.60
C ALA A 77 5.52 -4.65 15.10
N ASP A 78 4.58 -5.49 15.54
CA ASP A 78 4.45 -5.86 16.96
C ASP A 78 5.67 -6.67 17.46
N LEU A 79 6.26 -7.50 16.60
CA LEU A 79 7.36 -8.41 16.97
C LEU A 79 8.73 -7.92 16.52
N VAL A 80 8.82 -6.79 15.83
CA VAL A 80 10.07 -6.28 15.26
C VAL A 80 10.42 -4.91 15.83
N SER A 81 11.66 -4.76 16.27
CA SER A 81 12.23 -3.48 16.67
C SER A 81 13.64 -3.39 16.08
N PRO A 82 14.05 -2.28 15.47
CA PRO A 82 13.36 -0.99 15.29
C PRO A 82 12.29 -0.99 14.18
N ARG A 83 11.80 0.20 13.82
CA ARG A 83 10.84 0.40 12.72
C ARG A 83 11.47 0.04 11.38
N ILE A 84 10.66 -0.53 10.48
CA ILE A 84 11.07 -0.86 9.11
C ILE A 84 10.72 0.34 8.22
N THR A 85 11.72 0.87 7.53
CA THR A 85 11.50 1.94 6.55
C THR A 85 11.41 1.35 5.15
N THR A 86 10.41 1.80 4.40
CA THR A 86 10.20 1.41 3.00
C THR A 86 10.05 2.66 2.14
N PHE A 87 10.63 2.65 0.97
CA PHE A 87 10.38 3.66 -0.06
C PHE A 87 9.84 2.99 -1.32
N GLY A 88 9.04 3.71 -2.08
CA GLY A 88 8.42 3.17 -3.27
C GLY A 88 7.71 4.23 -4.10
N GLY A 89 7.04 3.77 -5.15
CA GLY A 89 6.29 4.63 -6.04
C GLY A 89 5.30 3.89 -6.92
N THR A 90 4.35 4.64 -7.49
CA THR A 90 3.41 4.16 -8.50
C THR A 90 3.38 5.06 -9.71
N ALA A 91 3.16 4.46 -10.86
CA ALA A 91 2.67 5.11 -12.06
C ALA A 91 1.24 4.61 -12.31
N ALA A 92 0.30 5.52 -12.52
CA ALA A 92 -1.07 5.16 -12.87
C ALA A 92 -1.52 5.88 -14.13
N PHE A 93 -2.28 5.17 -14.95
CA PHE A 93 -2.82 5.70 -16.20
C PHE A 93 -4.34 5.49 -16.22
N ARG A 94 -5.10 6.59 -16.29
CA ARG A 94 -6.56 6.56 -16.42
C ARG A 94 -6.95 6.15 -17.83
N LEU A 95 -7.61 4.99 -17.96
CA LEU A 95 -8.10 4.43 -19.20
C LEU A 95 -9.48 4.98 -19.56
N ILE A 96 -10.34 5.08 -18.56
CA ILE A 96 -11.75 5.54 -18.68
C ILE A 96 -11.99 6.57 -17.58
N GLY A 97 -12.82 7.56 -17.86
CA GLY A 97 -13.22 8.60 -16.90
C GLY A 97 -13.11 9.99 -17.50
N GLY A 98 -13.72 10.92 -16.84
CA GLY A 98 -13.83 12.33 -17.22
C GLY A 98 -15.13 12.92 -16.72
N SER A 99 -15.36 14.20 -16.98
CA SER A 99 -16.53 14.92 -16.46
C SER A 99 -17.89 14.39 -16.93
N LEU A 100 -17.92 13.64 -18.04
CA LEU A 100 -19.14 13.10 -18.62
C LEU A 100 -19.38 11.63 -18.32
N ILE A 101 -18.40 10.94 -17.72
CA ILE A 101 -18.48 9.50 -17.45
C ILE A 101 -18.50 9.30 -15.93
N PRO A 102 -19.55 8.69 -15.35
CA PRO A 102 -19.69 8.53 -13.91
C PRO A 102 -18.82 7.41 -13.33
N VAL A 103 -17.93 6.82 -14.12
CA VAL A 103 -17.01 5.75 -13.73
C VAL A 103 -15.61 6.13 -14.17
N ALA A 104 -14.62 5.92 -13.31
CA ALA A 104 -13.22 6.00 -13.69
C ALA A 104 -12.56 4.63 -13.57
N VAL A 105 -11.68 4.33 -14.53
CA VAL A 105 -10.88 3.11 -14.59
C VAL A 105 -9.42 3.52 -14.81
N ASN A 106 -8.52 3.02 -13.97
CA ASN A 106 -7.09 3.20 -14.19
C ASN A 106 -6.32 1.87 -14.17
N LEU A 107 -5.18 1.86 -14.83
CA LEU A 107 -4.13 0.87 -14.63
C LEU A 107 -3.08 1.49 -13.72
N GLN A 108 -2.69 0.76 -12.66
CA GLN A 108 -1.65 1.16 -11.71
C GLN A 108 -0.52 0.14 -11.74
N LEU A 109 0.69 0.62 -11.87
CA LEU A 109 1.93 -0.15 -11.74
C LEU A 109 2.75 0.48 -10.64
N GLY A 110 3.33 -0.32 -9.76
CA GLY A 110 4.08 0.21 -8.65
C GLY A 110 5.10 -0.77 -8.10
N GLY A 111 5.90 -0.29 -7.17
CA GLY A 111 6.85 -1.09 -6.44
C GLY A 111 7.39 -0.37 -5.22
N GLY A 112 7.95 -1.14 -4.32
CA GLY A 112 8.59 -0.65 -3.11
C GLY A 112 9.72 -1.56 -2.65
N HIS A 113 10.59 -0.99 -1.81
CA HIS A 113 11.75 -1.69 -1.26
C HIS A 113 11.95 -1.28 0.20
N SER A 114 12.10 -2.29 1.08
CA SER A 114 12.39 -2.06 2.49
C SER A 114 13.89 -1.94 2.73
N LEU A 115 14.27 -1.06 3.65
CA LEU A 115 15.67 -0.95 4.07
C LEU A 115 16.04 -2.08 5.05
N GLU A 116 17.28 -2.51 4.96
CA GLU A 116 17.85 -3.50 5.88
C GLU A 116 17.93 -2.94 7.30
N ILE A 117 17.56 -3.76 8.28
CA ILE A 117 17.72 -3.45 9.70
C ILE A 117 18.97 -4.16 10.22
N THR A 118 20.05 -3.43 10.42
CA THR A 118 21.32 -3.98 10.90
C THR A 118 21.43 -4.07 12.43
N SER A 119 20.52 -3.40 13.16
CA SER A 119 20.58 -3.27 14.62
C SER A 119 19.69 -4.25 15.40
N SER A 120 19.00 -5.17 14.71
CA SER A 120 18.11 -6.15 15.34
C SER A 120 18.71 -7.53 15.40
N THR A 121 18.56 -8.23 16.54
CA THR A 121 18.92 -9.65 16.69
C THR A 121 18.02 -10.57 15.84
N VAL A 122 16.83 -10.07 15.46
CA VAL A 122 15.87 -10.74 14.56
C VAL A 122 15.48 -9.70 13.51
N ALA A 123 16.28 -9.61 12.45
CA ALA A 123 15.97 -8.73 11.35
C ALA A 123 14.96 -9.42 10.40
N PRO A 124 13.87 -8.76 10.02
CA PRO A 124 13.02 -9.26 8.94
C PRO A 124 13.80 -9.26 7.63
N PRO A 125 13.47 -10.16 6.70
CA PRO A 125 14.09 -10.14 5.37
C PRO A 125 13.82 -8.81 4.67
N VAL A 126 14.79 -8.33 3.93
CA VAL A 126 14.62 -7.17 3.04
C VAL A 126 13.67 -7.59 1.92
N GLN A 127 12.64 -6.80 1.73
CA GLN A 127 11.60 -7.08 0.77
C GLN A 127 11.57 -6.07 -0.37
N THR A 128 11.49 -6.59 -1.59
CA THR A 128 11.13 -5.82 -2.79
C THR A 128 9.77 -6.31 -3.26
N MET A 129 8.86 -5.37 -3.52
CA MET A 129 7.53 -5.68 -4.04
C MET A 129 7.28 -4.97 -5.36
N LEU A 130 6.58 -5.67 -6.28
CA LEU A 130 6.00 -5.09 -7.49
C LEU A 130 4.48 -5.28 -7.47
N LEU A 131 3.76 -4.28 -7.95
CA LEU A 131 2.30 -4.24 -8.00
C LEU A 131 1.83 -3.95 -9.42
N GLY A 132 0.85 -4.73 -9.89
CA GLY A 132 0.01 -4.40 -11.03
C GLY A 132 -1.46 -4.47 -10.64
N ALA A 133 -2.21 -3.37 -10.77
CA ALA A 133 -3.61 -3.30 -10.35
C ALA A 133 -4.48 -2.52 -11.33
N VAL A 134 -5.78 -2.83 -11.33
CA VAL A 134 -6.81 -2.08 -12.04
C VAL A 134 -7.69 -1.40 -11.01
N GLY A 135 -7.75 -0.08 -11.03
CA GLY A 135 -8.64 0.69 -10.17
C GLY A 135 -9.96 0.99 -10.87
N LEU A 136 -11.05 0.86 -10.13
CA LEU A 136 -12.41 1.19 -10.54
C LEU A 136 -13.01 2.13 -9.50
N SER A 137 -13.52 3.28 -9.89
CA SER A 137 -14.19 4.22 -8.98
C SER A 137 -15.42 4.85 -9.59
N VAL A 138 -16.27 5.40 -8.71
CA VAL A 138 -17.44 6.19 -9.05
C VAL A 138 -17.28 7.57 -8.45
N PRO A 139 -16.71 8.55 -9.18
CA PRO A 139 -16.59 9.91 -8.68
C PRO A 139 -17.98 10.55 -8.54
N LEU A 140 -18.31 10.98 -7.34
CA LEU A 140 -19.58 11.63 -6.99
C LEU A 140 -19.31 13.11 -6.68
N PRO A 141 -19.33 14.00 -7.67
CA PRO A 141 -19.14 15.42 -7.43
C PRO A 141 -20.37 15.99 -6.72
N THR A 142 -20.16 16.61 -5.58
CA THR A 142 -21.17 17.43 -4.91
C THR A 142 -20.68 18.87 -4.82
N PRO A 143 -21.54 19.84 -4.53
CA PRO A 143 -21.15 21.25 -4.53
C PRO A 143 -20.03 21.60 -3.51
N VAL A 144 -19.91 20.83 -2.42
CA VAL A 144 -18.98 21.12 -1.31
C VAL A 144 -17.92 20.03 -1.17
N VAL A 145 -18.28 18.78 -1.37
CA VAL A 145 -17.42 17.61 -1.13
C VAL A 145 -17.43 16.72 -2.35
N SER A 146 -16.26 16.34 -2.86
CA SER A 146 -16.16 15.24 -3.81
C SER A 146 -15.96 13.93 -3.06
N VAL A 147 -16.67 12.89 -3.44
CA VAL A 147 -16.52 11.54 -2.86
C VAL A 147 -16.22 10.57 -3.99
N GLU A 148 -15.15 9.82 -3.86
CA GLU A 148 -14.74 8.82 -4.86
C GLU A 148 -14.51 7.48 -4.17
N PRO A 149 -15.54 6.64 -3.98
CA PRO A 149 -15.33 5.25 -3.59
C PRO A 149 -14.67 4.48 -4.73
N TYR A 150 -13.77 3.57 -4.37
CA TYR A 150 -13.04 2.76 -5.34
C TYR A 150 -12.78 1.34 -4.87
N VAL A 151 -12.55 0.45 -5.83
CA VAL A 151 -11.98 -0.88 -5.63
C VAL A 151 -10.80 -1.07 -6.58
N SER A 152 -9.77 -1.76 -6.12
CA SER A 152 -8.53 -1.96 -6.88
C SER A 152 -8.01 -3.39 -6.71
N PRO A 153 -8.50 -4.37 -7.49
CA PRO A 153 -7.90 -5.68 -7.57
C PRO A 153 -6.56 -5.63 -8.28
N GLY A 154 -5.62 -6.49 -7.84
CA GLY A 154 -4.28 -6.51 -8.42
C GLY A 154 -3.48 -7.76 -8.10
N ILE A 155 -2.36 -7.89 -8.77
CA ILE A 155 -1.36 -8.92 -8.55
C ILE A 155 -0.13 -8.27 -7.93
N ARG A 156 0.48 -8.94 -6.95
CA ARG A 156 1.64 -8.49 -6.22
C ARG A 156 2.70 -9.56 -6.26
N TYR A 157 3.90 -9.17 -6.66
CA TYR A 157 5.09 -10.00 -6.62
C TYR A 157 5.98 -9.53 -5.49
N HIS A 158 6.36 -10.46 -4.62
CA HIS A 158 7.25 -10.24 -3.48
C HIS A 158 8.54 -10.98 -3.71
N HIS A 159 9.66 -10.31 -3.47
CA HIS A 159 10.98 -10.89 -3.42
C HIS A 159 11.64 -10.57 -2.09
N TYR A 160 12.13 -11.61 -1.42
CA TYR A 160 12.70 -11.54 -0.08
C TYR A 160 14.20 -11.86 -0.16
N ASN A 161 15.03 -10.94 0.29
CA ASN A 161 16.47 -11.18 0.45
C ASN A 161 16.76 -11.68 1.87
N ASN A 162 17.82 -12.45 2.03
CA ASN A 162 18.27 -12.98 3.32
C ASN A 162 17.23 -13.89 4.02
N VAL A 163 16.53 -14.69 3.26
CA VAL A 163 15.62 -15.71 3.80
C VAL A 163 16.38 -16.92 4.36
N ALA A 164 15.77 -17.63 5.30
CA ALA A 164 16.33 -18.87 5.84
C ALA A 164 16.50 -19.92 4.74
N ALA A 165 17.53 -20.77 4.87
CA ALA A 165 17.78 -21.82 3.88
C ALA A 165 16.57 -22.74 3.74
N GLY A 166 16.10 -22.90 2.51
CA GLY A 166 14.91 -23.70 2.16
C GLY A 166 13.57 -22.96 2.25
N ALA A 167 13.54 -21.71 2.68
CA ALA A 167 12.34 -20.86 2.58
C ALA A 167 12.23 -20.26 1.17
N PRO A 168 11.00 -20.06 0.64
CA PRO A 168 10.82 -19.40 -0.64
C PRO A 168 11.32 -17.94 -0.56
N ASP A 169 12.05 -17.53 -1.57
CA ASP A 169 12.59 -16.17 -1.70
C ASP A 169 11.67 -15.24 -2.51
N HIS A 170 10.62 -15.77 -3.08
CA HIS A 170 9.61 -14.99 -3.81
C HIS A 170 8.25 -15.65 -3.79
N GLU A 171 7.22 -14.84 -3.96
CA GLU A 171 5.84 -15.29 -4.15
C GLU A 171 5.04 -14.28 -4.96
N THR A 172 3.95 -14.77 -5.57
CA THR A 172 3.02 -13.93 -6.33
C THR A 172 1.61 -14.14 -5.81
N ASN A 173 0.99 -13.06 -5.37
CA ASN A 173 -0.28 -13.11 -4.68
C ASN A 173 -1.34 -12.25 -5.38
N PHE A 174 -2.60 -12.61 -5.18
CA PHE A 174 -3.74 -11.76 -5.52
C PHE A 174 -4.13 -10.94 -4.29
N GLY A 175 -4.28 -9.64 -4.50
CA GLY A 175 -4.79 -8.70 -3.49
C GLY A 175 -5.86 -7.79 -4.06
N TRP A 176 -6.59 -7.15 -3.18
CA TRP A 176 -7.56 -6.13 -3.54
C TRP A 176 -7.61 -5.04 -2.48
N VAL A 177 -7.96 -3.85 -2.93
CA VAL A 177 -8.17 -2.69 -2.07
C VAL A 177 -9.59 -2.19 -2.27
N ILE A 178 -10.25 -1.82 -1.18
CA ILE A 178 -11.45 -0.98 -1.20
C ILE A 178 -11.17 0.30 -0.44
N GLY A 179 -11.57 1.44 -0.99
CA GLY A 179 -11.28 2.72 -0.36
C GLY A 179 -12.21 3.82 -0.81
N ALA A 180 -11.95 5.01 -0.30
CA ALA A 180 -12.61 6.24 -0.71
C ALA A 180 -11.67 7.44 -0.60
N ASN A 181 -11.76 8.33 -1.58
CA ASN A 181 -11.12 9.63 -1.59
C ASN A 181 -12.20 10.71 -1.37
N LEU A 182 -11.99 11.59 -0.40
CA LEU A 182 -12.88 12.70 -0.06
C LEU A 182 -12.14 14.00 -0.33
N GLY A 183 -12.69 14.89 -1.13
CA GLY A 183 -12.06 16.17 -1.48
C GLY A 183 -12.88 17.37 -0.99
N PHE A 184 -12.19 18.31 -0.33
CA PHE A 184 -12.72 19.57 0.19
C PHE A 184 -11.90 20.74 -0.39
N GLY A 185 -12.06 20.99 -1.69
CA GLY A 185 -11.18 21.93 -2.40
C GLY A 185 -9.74 21.43 -2.48
N PRO A 186 -8.75 22.17 -1.94
CA PRO A 186 -7.35 21.74 -1.97
C PRO A 186 -7.01 20.65 -0.94
N ILE A 187 -7.85 20.44 0.06
CA ILE A 187 -7.63 19.44 1.12
C ILE A 187 -8.44 18.20 0.80
N GLY A 188 -7.89 17.03 1.11
CA GLY A 188 -8.60 15.77 1.00
C GLY A 188 -8.32 14.85 2.18
N ILE A 189 -9.20 13.88 2.34
CA ILE A 189 -9.04 12.74 3.24
C ILE A 189 -9.19 11.49 2.39
N HIS A 190 -8.40 10.48 2.67
CA HIS A 190 -8.50 9.19 1.99
C HIS A 190 -8.46 8.07 3.01
N LEU A 191 -9.14 6.99 2.69
CA LEU A 191 -9.17 5.79 3.51
C LEU A 191 -9.15 4.57 2.59
N ALA A 192 -8.53 3.48 3.07
CA ALA A 192 -8.48 2.23 2.34
C ALA A 192 -8.37 1.04 3.29
N TYR A 193 -8.93 -0.08 2.86
CA TYR A 193 -8.64 -1.39 3.39
C TYR A 193 -8.07 -2.26 2.28
N ASP A 194 -6.86 -2.73 2.50
CA ASP A 194 -6.11 -3.60 1.62
C ASP A 194 -6.17 -5.03 2.15
N SER A 195 -6.31 -6.01 1.29
CA SER A 195 -6.34 -7.42 1.65
C SER A 195 -5.61 -8.25 0.59
N GLU A 196 -4.64 -9.04 1.05
CA GLU A 196 -3.85 -9.95 0.22
C GLU A 196 -3.86 -11.35 0.82
N LYS A 197 -3.99 -12.37 -0.04
CA LYS A 197 -3.95 -13.77 0.38
C LYS A 197 -2.58 -14.36 0.03
N PHE A 198 -1.89 -14.89 1.02
CA PHE A 198 -0.58 -15.51 0.90
C PHE A 198 -0.68 -17.02 0.64
N ALA A 199 0.42 -17.61 0.15
CA ALA A 199 0.48 -19.02 -0.22
C ALA A 199 0.28 -19.96 0.98
N ASP A 200 0.63 -19.53 2.19
CA ASP A 200 0.40 -20.26 3.46
C ASP A 200 -1.07 -20.27 3.90
N GLY A 201 -1.94 -19.56 3.19
CA GLY A 201 -3.36 -19.41 3.47
C GLY A 201 -3.71 -18.23 4.38
N THR A 202 -2.73 -17.52 4.94
CA THR A 202 -2.96 -16.32 5.74
C THR A 202 -3.53 -15.18 4.89
N ARG A 203 -4.22 -14.25 5.54
CA ARG A 203 -4.76 -13.07 4.89
C ARG A 203 -4.22 -11.80 5.56
N HIS A 204 -3.32 -11.16 4.88
CA HIS A 204 -2.77 -9.89 5.32
C HIS A 204 -3.75 -8.76 5.02
N GLY A 205 -4.24 -8.13 6.06
CA GLY A 205 -5.15 -6.98 5.98
C GLY A 205 -4.48 -5.72 6.52
N VAL A 206 -4.63 -4.61 5.80
CA VAL A 206 -4.13 -3.30 6.26
C VAL A 206 -5.22 -2.26 6.12
N PHE A 207 -5.62 -1.64 7.23
CA PHE A 207 -6.48 -0.46 7.21
C PHE A 207 -5.63 0.79 7.26
N GLY A 208 -5.94 1.78 6.42
CA GLY A 208 -5.25 3.06 6.38
C GLY A 208 -6.20 4.23 6.24
N VAL A 209 -5.77 5.36 6.79
CA VAL A 209 -6.40 6.67 6.66
C VAL A 209 -5.32 7.73 6.51
N GLY A 210 -5.60 8.77 5.75
CA GLY A 210 -4.67 9.88 5.62
C GLY A 210 -5.36 11.15 5.15
N ALA A 211 -4.55 12.20 5.08
CA ALA A 211 -4.95 13.49 4.57
C ALA A 211 -4.01 13.94 3.45
N ASN A 212 -4.50 14.81 2.59
CA ASN A 212 -3.69 15.35 1.51
C ASN A 212 -3.98 16.82 1.27
N LEU A 213 -2.97 17.50 0.71
CA LEU A 213 -3.05 18.88 0.25
C LEU A 213 -2.66 18.92 -1.23
N GLY A 214 -3.63 19.27 -2.08
CA GLY A 214 -3.42 19.45 -3.51
C GLY A 214 -3.09 20.89 -3.85
N LEU A 215 -1.95 21.09 -4.52
CA LEU A 215 -1.56 22.36 -5.09
C LEU A 215 -1.83 22.29 -6.60
N ARG A 216 -2.85 22.98 -7.06
CA ARG A 216 -3.13 23.13 -8.48
C ARG A 216 -2.34 24.33 -9.00
N PRO A 217 -1.69 24.22 -10.18
CA PRO A 217 -1.10 25.38 -10.83
C PRO A 217 -2.16 26.37 -11.27
#